data_0671becdc59f500b20dcc659366aebf5
#
_entry.id   0671becdc59f500b20dcc659366aebf5
#
_cell.length_a   1.000
_cell.length_b   1.000
_cell.length_c   1.000
_cell.angle_alpha   90.00
_cell.angle_beta   90.00
_cell.angle_gamma   90.00
#
_symmetry.space_group_name_H-M   'P 1'
#
loop_
_entity.id
_entity.type
_entity.pdbx_description
1 polymer ?
#
loop_
_entity_poly.entity_id
_entity_poly.type
_entity_poly.pdbx_seq_one_letter_code
_entity_poly.pdbx_strand_id
1 'polypeptide(L)'
;MRQDIVNKVNRLSKTSGTLNIDVLKMYDLIFNYCKVNHKSPSKVECSLNNGVLIIDGNNIERVAPLVRPFMVENPEADYYENKILAQAGL
;
A
#
# COMPACT_ATOMS: atom_id res chain seq x y z
N MET A 1 -8.63 19.14 -4.52
CA MET A 1 -7.65 18.38 -3.71
C MET A 1 -6.56 19.30 -3.19
N ARG A 2 -6.09 19.04 -2.00
CA ARG A 2 -4.99 19.81 -1.45
C ARG A 2 -3.68 19.39 -2.09
N GLN A 3 -2.96 20.36 -2.64
CA GLN A 3 -1.73 20.06 -3.36
C GLN A 3 -0.63 19.53 -2.45
N ASP A 4 -0.58 19.98 -1.21
CA ASP A 4 0.41 19.50 -0.26
C ASP A 4 0.24 18.00 0.03
N ILE A 5 -1.00 17.52 0.12
CA ILE A 5 -1.27 16.10 0.30
C ILE A 5 -0.96 15.35 -1.00
N VAL A 6 -1.35 15.90 -2.15
CA VAL A 6 -1.06 15.29 -3.43
C VAL A 6 0.45 15.08 -3.61
N ASN A 7 1.23 16.09 -3.27
CA ASN A 7 2.69 16.00 -3.36
C ASN A 7 3.24 14.91 -2.46
N LYS A 8 2.70 14.80 -1.26
CA LYS A 8 3.12 13.78 -0.30
C LYS A 8 2.79 12.37 -0.81
N VAL A 9 1.58 12.20 -1.33
CA VAL A 9 1.15 10.92 -1.92
C VAL A 9 2.03 10.53 -3.11
N ASN A 10 2.30 11.49 -3.99
CA ASN A 10 3.15 11.22 -5.16
C ASN A 10 4.55 10.79 -4.76
N ARG A 11 5.11 11.44 -3.75
CA ARG A 11 6.44 11.08 -3.27
C ARG A 11 6.45 9.66 -2.69
N LEU A 12 5.46 9.32 -1.90
CA LEU A 12 5.35 7.98 -1.32
C LEU A 12 5.16 6.92 -2.40
N SER A 13 4.35 7.22 -3.40
CA SER A 13 4.14 6.29 -4.51
C SER A 13 5.42 6.01 -5.28
N LYS A 14 6.23 7.04 -5.49
CA LYS A 14 7.51 6.89 -6.20
C LYS A 14 8.50 6.06 -5.41
N THR A 15 8.52 6.21 -4.09
CA THR A 15 9.48 5.50 -3.25
C THR A 15 9.05 4.07 -2.94
N SER A 16 7.80 3.72 -3.23
CA SER A 16 7.30 2.38 -2.95
C SER A 16 7.79 1.32 -3.94
N GLY A 17 8.36 1.76 -5.06
CA GLY A 17 8.89 0.85 -6.06
C GLY A 17 7.81 0.17 -6.88
N THR A 18 7.73 -1.16 -6.80
CA THR A 18 6.86 -1.94 -7.67
C THR A 18 5.46 -2.16 -7.11
N LEU A 19 5.16 -1.66 -5.94
CA LEU A 19 3.84 -1.84 -5.33
C LEU A 19 2.80 -0.99 -6.05
N ASN A 20 1.63 -1.57 -6.28
CA ASN A 20 0.49 -0.83 -6.81
C ASN A 20 -0.17 -0.10 -5.65
N ILE A 21 0.00 1.21 -5.61
CA ILE A 21 -0.51 2.02 -4.51
C ILE A 21 -1.86 2.60 -4.91
N ASP A 22 -2.84 2.47 -4.03
CA ASP A 22 -4.12 3.16 -4.19
C ASP A 22 -3.94 4.60 -3.73
N VAL A 23 -3.60 5.46 -4.69
CA VAL A 23 -3.26 6.85 -4.39
C VAL A 23 -4.45 7.64 -3.84
N LEU A 24 -5.66 7.34 -4.30
CA LEU A 24 -6.85 8.03 -3.81
C LEU A 24 -7.15 7.65 -2.36
N LYS A 25 -7.02 6.37 -2.05
CA LYS A 25 -7.19 5.89 -0.68
C LYS A 25 -6.14 6.52 0.24
N MET A 26 -4.90 6.57 -0.21
CA MET A 26 -3.82 7.16 0.57
C MET A 26 -4.07 8.65 0.81
N TYR A 27 -4.54 9.37 -0.22
CA TYR A 27 -4.92 10.77 -0.06
C TYR A 27 -5.98 10.94 1.00
N ASP A 28 -7.05 10.14 0.93
CA ASP A 28 -8.15 10.25 1.87
C ASP A 28 -7.72 9.94 3.31
N LEU A 29 -6.86 8.95 3.48
CA LEU A 29 -6.36 8.59 4.80
C LEU A 29 -5.51 9.71 5.40
N ILE A 30 -4.65 10.31 4.61
CA ILE A 30 -3.82 11.43 5.07
C ILE A 30 -4.69 12.64 5.38
N PHE A 31 -5.64 12.94 4.51
CA PHE A 31 -6.55 14.04 4.70
C PHE A 31 -7.34 13.89 6.01
N ASN A 32 -7.91 12.71 6.22
CA ASN A 32 -8.69 12.43 7.42
C ASN A 32 -7.85 12.49 8.68
N TYR A 33 -6.64 11.95 8.62
CA TYR A 33 -5.73 12.00 9.76
C TYR A 33 -5.44 13.45 10.16
N CYS A 34 -5.12 14.27 9.18
CA CYS A 34 -4.83 15.69 9.44
C CYS A 34 -6.04 16.41 10.01
N LYS A 35 -7.23 16.11 9.47
CA LYS A 35 -8.47 16.73 9.92
C LYS A 35 -8.80 16.34 11.36
N VAL A 36 -8.75 15.05 11.66
CA VAL A 36 -9.10 14.55 12.99
C VAL A 36 -8.11 15.02 14.05
N ASN A 37 -6.84 15.07 13.71
CA ASN A 37 -5.80 15.44 14.65
C ASN A 37 -5.44 16.92 14.62
N HIS A 38 -6.14 17.71 13.81
CA HIS A 38 -5.92 19.16 13.67
C HIS A 38 -4.46 19.47 13.34
N LYS A 39 -3.88 18.71 12.41
CA LYS A 39 -2.51 18.90 11.98
C LYS A 39 -2.46 19.31 10.51
N SER A 40 -1.48 20.14 10.19
CA SER A 40 -1.21 20.47 8.80
C SER A 40 -0.52 19.28 8.11
N PRO A 41 -0.82 19.00 6.84
CA PRO A 41 -0.13 17.94 6.11
C PRO A 41 1.39 18.06 6.12
N SER A 42 1.92 19.27 6.20
CA SER A 42 3.37 19.47 6.27
C SER A 42 3.96 19.07 7.61
N LYS A 43 3.12 18.91 8.63
CA LYS A 43 3.56 18.57 9.98
C LYS A 43 3.48 17.09 10.29
N VAL A 44 2.92 16.29 9.40
CA VAL A 44 2.81 14.84 9.61
C VAL A 44 3.85 14.13 8.79
N GLU A 45 4.40 13.08 9.35
CA GLU A 45 5.36 12.22 8.65
C GLU A 45 4.65 10.98 8.16
N CYS A 46 4.74 10.76 6.86
CA CYS A 46 4.10 9.62 6.22
C CYS A 46 5.15 8.71 5.61
N SER A 47 4.93 7.42 5.75
CA SER A 47 5.79 6.42 5.13
C SER A 47 4.97 5.21 4.74
N LEU A 48 5.58 4.33 3.97
CA LEU A 48 4.97 3.07 3.57
C LEU A 48 5.85 1.93 4.03
N ASN A 49 5.23 0.91 4.61
CA ASN A 49 5.93 -0.29 5.02
C ASN A 49 5.10 -1.49 4.58
N ASN A 50 5.60 -2.23 3.60
CA ASN A 50 4.91 -3.40 3.05
C ASN A 50 3.48 -3.09 2.60
N GLY A 51 3.30 -1.90 2.01
CA GLY A 51 2.00 -1.49 1.50
C GLY A 51 1.06 -0.92 2.55
N VAL A 52 1.52 -0.76 3.78
CA VAL A 52 0.73 -0.15 4.86
C VAL A 52 1.17 1.30 5.04
N LEU A 53 0.21 2.20 5.03
CA LEU A 53 0.48 3.61 5.28
C LEU A 53 0.71 3.83 6.76
N ILE A 54 1.81 4.51 7.07
CA ILE A 54 2.18 4.86 8.43
C ILE A 54 2.20 6.38 8.53
N ILE A 55 1.47 6.93 9.50
CA ILE A 55 1.46 8.37 9.74
C ILE A 55 1.87 8.60 11.17
N ASP A 56 2.91 9.43 11.37
CA ASP A 56 3.47 9.74 12.69
C ASP A 56 3.78 8.48 13.50
N GLY A 57 4.27 7.45 12.82
CA GLY A 57 4.63 6.20 13.47
C GLY A 57 3.48 5.23 13.71
N ASN A 58 2.25 5.62 13.36
CA ASN A 58 1.08 4.78 13.55
C ASN A 58 0.69 4.06 12.27
N ASN A 59 0.46 2.77 12.36
CA ASN A 59 -0.06 2.00 11.22
C ASN A 59 -1.50 2.42 10.99
N ILE A 60 -1.77 2.96 9.81
CA ILE A 60 -3.11 3.46 9.50
C ILE A 60 -3.93 2.40 8.79
N GLU A 61 -3.52 2.06 7.56
CA GLU A 61 -4.28 1.10 6.78
C GLU A 61 -3.45 0.67 5.57
N ARG A 62 -3.80 -0.49 5.03
CA ARG A 62 -3.13 -0.98 3.83
C ARG A 62 -3.62 -0.19 2.61
N VAL A 63 -2.69 0.33 1.84
CA VAL A 63 -2.97 1.09 0.63
C VAL A 63 -2.41 0.42 -0.62
N ALA A 64 -1.82 -0.75 -0.47
CA ALA A 64 -1.35 -1.56 -1.59
C ALA A 64 -1.87 -2.98 -1.42
N PRO A 65 -2.17 -3.67 -2.52
CA PRO A 65 -2.62 -5.05 -2.42
C PRO A 65 -1.54 -5.94 -1.83
N LEU A 66 -1.97 -7.00 -1.15
CA LEU A 66 -1.04 -8.01 -0.70
C LEU A 66 -0.52 -8.74 -1.92
N VAL A 67 0.77 -8.58 -2.17
CA VAL A 67 1.44 -9.30 -3.22
C VAL A 67 2.16 -10.47 -2.57
N ARG A 68 1.86 -11.66 -3.02
CA ARG A 68 2.61 -12.83 -2.61
C ARG A 68 3.75 -12.99 -3.61
N PRO A 69 4.98 -12.64 -3.24
CA PRO A 69 6.05 -12.58 -4.24
C PRO A 69 6.23 -13.88 -4.99
N PHE A 70 6.14 -15.01 -4.30
CA PHE A 70 6.35 -16.28 -4.95
C PHE A 70 5.20 -16.64 -5.92
N MET A 71 4.01 -16.11 -5.73
CA MET A 71 2.91 -16.34 -6.66
C MET A 71 2.96 -15.41 -7.87
N VAL A 72 3.53 -14.24 -7.69
CA VAL A 72 3.60 -13.24 -8.76
C VAL A 72 4.88 -13.42 -9.57
N GLU A 73 5.98 -13.69 -8.89
CA GLU A 73 7.29 -13.72 -9.51
C GLU A 73 7.79 -15.11 -9.83
N ASN A 74 7.14 -16.12 -9.27
CA ASN A 74 7.58 -17.50 -9.44
C ASN A 74 6.49 -18.30 -10.15
N PRO A 75 6.61 -18.53 -11.46
CA PRO A 75 5.62 -19.31 -12.20
C PRO A 75 5.49 -20.73 -11.66
N GLU A 76 6.50 -21.24 -11.00
CA GLU A 76 6.45 -22.57 -10.42
C GLU A 76 5.43 -22.65 -9.28
N ALA A 77 5.15 -21.55 -8.62
CA ALA A 77 4.15 -21.54 -7.58
C ALA A 77 2.76 -21.86 -8.14
N ASP A 78 2.44 -21.27 -9.28
CA ASP A 78 1.19 -21.58 -9.95
C ASP A 78 1.17 -23.01 -10.44
N TYR A 79 2.28 -23.48 -10.94
CA TYR A 79 2.41 -24.86 -11.37
C TYR A 79 2.13 -25.83 -10.22
N TYR A 80 2.73 -25.60 -9.08
CA TYR A 80 2.51 -26.48 -7.92
C TYR A 80 1.10 -26.39 -7.41
N GLU A 81 0.53 -25.24 -7.40
CA GLU A 81 -0.87 -25.07 -6.98
C GLU A 81 -1.79 -25.87 -7.90
N ASN A 82 -1.61 -25.74 -9.20
CA ASN A 82 -2.41 -26.48 -10.17
C ASN A 82 -2.19 -27.98 -10.05
N LYS A 83 -0.96 -28.37 -9.80
CA LYS A 83 -0.64 -29.79 -9.63
C LYS A 83 -1.30 -30.36 -8.39
N ILE A 84 -1.28 -29.63 -7.31
CA ILE A 84 -1.93 -30.06 -6.07
C ILE A 84 -3.43 -30.20 -6.30
N LEU A 85 -4.03 -29.21 -6.97
CA LEU A 85 -5.45 -29.27 -7.29
C LEU A 85 -5.78 -30.44 -8.17
N ALA A 86 -4.96 -30.71 -9.16
CA ALA A 86 -5.15 -31.83 -10.05
C ALA A 86 -5.06 -33.16 -9.30
N GLN A 87 -4.11 -33.27 -8.39
CA GLN A 87 -3.94 -34.48 -7.60
C GLN A 87 -5.04 -34.67 -6.57
N ALA A 88 -5.49 -33.57 -6.01
CA ALA A 88 -6.55 -33.62 -5.00
C ALA A 88 -7.94 -33.76 -5.64
N GLY A 89 -8.05 -33.17 -6.75
CA GLY A 89 -9.30 -33.19 -7.45
C GLY A 89 -9.50 -34.31 -8.40
N LEU A 90 -8.37 -34.84 -8.52
CA LEU A 90 -8.34 -35.52 -9.29
C LEU A 90 -8.48 -36.09 -9.93
#